data_b6aff2e3d4649215fbde9f4f712651b8
#
_entry.id   b6aff2e3d4649215fbde9f4f712651b8
#
_cell.length_a   1.000
_cell.length_b   1.000
_cell.length_c   1.000
_cell.angle_alpha   90.00
_cell.angle_beta   90.00
_cell.angle_gamma   90.00
#
_symmetry.space_group_name_H-M   'P 1'
#
loop_
_entity.id
_entity.type
_entity.pdbx_description
1 polymer ?
#
loop_
_entity_poly.entity_id
_entity_poly.type
_entity_poly.pdbx_seq_one_letter_code
_entity_poly.pdbx_strand_id
1 'polypeptide(L)'
;VMENNAVRGVVIESKAGRQAILAKVVVDASGDGDVFAAAGAEHEQRLHAVGLVHRLGDVDRADLAKLQAAGFQNLGGAEPLPSVHWVNLRGPSTDGLDIAELSRLEVEHRRSIWKRVEQLRTTAGGETLFLLQTAPQIGVRITRLLAGTRKMTEAEARSGNQYPDTIAIGGTYDGGRGKPGFAIPYGAMVPRKLDQLIAAGRCLDVDSPMVEDMRLIATCLLTGHAAGAAAALAVKDRCRPRDVDIPKLQALLRRQGAYLG
;
A
#
# COMPACT_ATOMS: atom_id res chain seq x y z
N VAL A 1 -1.83 7.34 -22.09
CA VAL A 1 -2.51 7.65 -23.37
C VAL A 1 -3.95 8.02 -23.08
N MET A 2 -4.34 9.20 -23.52
CA MET A 2 -5.70 9.73 -23.29
C MET A 2 -6.42 9.91 -24.62
N GLU A 3 -7.71 9.63 -24.60
CA GLU A 3 -8.65 9.97 -25.68
C GLU A 3 -9.87 10.62 -25.05
N ASN A 4 -10.05 11.91 -25.32
CA ASN A 4 -11.03 12.74 -24.59
C ASN A 4 -10.82 12.61 -23.06
N ASN A 5 -11.83 12.11 -22.34
CA ASN A 5 -11.78 11.94 -20.87
C ASN A 5 -11.51 10.49 -20.45
N ALA A 6 -11.06 9.63 -21.36
CA ALA A 6 -10.82 8.21 -21.11
C ALA A 6 -9.33 7.85 -21.17
N VAL A 7 -8.89 7.05 -20.21
CA VAL A 7 -7.55 6.45 -20.23
C VAL A 7 -7.56 5.27 -21.19
N ARG A 8 -6.73 5.32 -22.25
CA ARG A 8 -6.65 4.30 -23.31
C ARG A 8 -5.39 3.45 -23.27
N GLY A 9 -4.53 3.69 -22.30
CA GLY A 9 -3.30 2.94 -22.16
C GLY A 9 -2.25 3.69 -21.38
N VAL A 10 -1.07 3.11 -21.32
CA VAL A 10 0.10 3.68 -20.65
C VAL A 10 1.27 3.79 -21.61
N VAL A 11 2.12 4.79 -21.40
CA VAL A 11 3.41 4.90 -22.09
C VAL A 11 4.48 4.35 -21.17
N ILE A 12 5.31 3.47 -21.68
CA ILE A 12 6.46 2.89 -20.98
C ILE A 12 7.76 3.26 -21.68
N GLU A 13 8.81 3.36 -20.90
CA GLU A 13 10.18 3.47 -21.38
C GLU A 13 10.90 2.15 -21.08
N SER A 14 11.53 1.55 -22.09
CA SER A 14 12.22 0.28 -21.96
C SER A 14 13.49 0.25 -22.81
N LYS A 15 14.25 -0.86 -22.78
CA LYS A 15 15.39 -1.06 -23.67
C LYS A 15 15.01 -1.06 -25.16
N ALA A 16 13.74 -1.31 -25.47
CA ALA A 16 13.21 -1.22 -26.83
C ALA A 16 12.73 0.22 -27.20
N GLY A 17 13.00 1.19 -26.34
CA GLY A 17 12.57 2.57 -26.48
C GLY A 17 11.19 2.83 -25.89
N ARG A 18 10.64 4.01 -26.22
CA ARG A 18 9.33 4.45 -25.77
C ARG A 18 8.22 3.76 -26.54
N GLN A 19 7.29 3.17 -25.82
CA GLN A 19 6.19 2.39 -26.38
C GLN A 19 4.88 2.73 -25.67
N ALA A 20 3.75 2.62 -26.38
CA ALA A 20 2.42 2.70 -25.81
C ALA A 20 1.78 1.31 -25.74
N ILE A 21 1.25 0.96 -24.56
CA ILE A 21 0.42 -0.23 -24.38
C ILE A 21 -1.04 0.24 -24.33
N LEU A 22 -1.80 -0.06 -25.36
CA LEU A 22 -3.21 0.32 -25.43
C LEU A 22 -4.09 -0.69 -24.69
N ALA A 23 -5.14 -0.19 -24.03
CA ALA A 23 -6.06 -1.00 -23.24
C ALA A 23 -7.50 -0.46 -23.33
N LYS A 24 -8.46 -1.34 -23.13
CA LYS A 24 -9.88 -0.96 -23.02
C LYS A 24 -10.22 -0.40 -21.65
N VAL A 25 -9.56 -0.88 -20.61
CA VAL A 25 -9.61 -0.38 -19.21
C VAL A 25 -8.20 -0.47 -18.65
N VAL A 26 -7.78 0.52 -17.89
CA VAL A 26 -6.51 0.54 -17.19
C VAL A 26 -6.78 0.40 -15.69
N VAL A 27 -5.99 -0.44 -15.02
CA VAL A 27 -5.98 -0.54 -13.55
C VAL A 27 -4.70 0.10 -13.04
N ASP A 28 -4.84 1.19 -12.30
CA ASP A 28 -3.72 1.84 -11.61
C ASP A 28 -3.48 1.14 -10.26
N ALA A 29 -2.47 0.32 -10.22
CA ALA A 29 -1.97 -0.35 -9.02
C ALA A 29 -0.55 0.10 -8.66
N SER A 30 -0.12 1.29 -9.12
CA SER A 30 1.21 1.85 -8.85
C SER A 30 1.45 2.10 -7.36
N GLY A 31 0.37 2.21 -6.58
CA GLY A 31 0.39 2.48 -5.16
C GLY A 31 0.52 3.98 -4.84
N ASP A 32 1.16 4.75 -5.71
CA ASP A 32 1.30 6.19 -5.60
C ASP A 32 0.35 6.97 -6.53
N GLY A 33 -0.52 6.23 -7.26
CA GLY A 33 -1.50 6.83 -8.15
C GLY A 33 -0.87 7.51 -9.35
N ASP A 34 0.23 6.97 -9.86
CA ASP A 34 0.99 7.62 -10.93
C ASP A 34 0.20 7.69 -12.23
N VAL A 35 -0.57 6.65 -12.54
CA VAL A 35 -1.37 6.61 -13.77
C VAL A 35 -2.54 7.58 -13.68
N PHE A 36 -3.30 7.58 -12.59
CA PHE A 36 -4.43 8.47 -12.45
C PHE A 36 -4.01 9.95 -12.35
N ALA A 37 -2.89 10.24 -11.67
CA ALA A 37 -2.35 11.59 -11.60
C ALA A 37 -1.85 12.08 -12.96
N ALA A 38 -1.10 11.25 -13.70
CA ALA A 38 -0.66 11.56 -15.06
C ALA A 38 -1.83 11.74 -16.05
N ALA A 39 -2.96 11.05 -15.80
CA ALA A 39 -4.18 11.21 -16.58
C ALA A 39 -5.01 12.45 -16.17
N GLY A 40 -4.63 13.17 -15.12
CA GLY A 40 -5.33 14.38 -14.65
C GLY A 40 -6.52 14.10 -13.73
N ALA A 41 -6.58 12.93 -13.06
CA ALA A 41 -7.60 12.68 -12.06
C ALA A 41 -7.43 13.60 -10.84
N GLU A 42 -8.54 14.05 -10.28
CA GLU A 42 -8.53 14.73 -9.00
C GLU A 42 -7.99 13.78 -7.91
N HIS A 43 -7.12 14.30 -7.07
CA HIS A 43 -6.52 13.52 -5.98
C HIS A 43 -6.03 14.45 -4.86
N GLU A 44 -5.84 13.89 -3.69
CA GLU A 44 -5.23 14.55 -2.55
C GLU A 44 -3.79 14.07 -2.39
N GLN A 45 -2.83 14.99 -2.21
CA GLN A 45 -1.45 14.64 -1.89
C GLN A 45 -1.25 14.62 -0.38
N ARG A 46 -0.49 13.64 0.12
CA ARG A 46 -0.23 13.45 1.54
C ARG A 46 1.25 13.30 1.83
N LEU A 47 1.69 13.94 2.90
CA LEU A 47 2.98 13.66 3.52
C LEU A 47 2.83 12.46 4.46
N HIS A 48 3.81 11.59 4.48
CA HIS A 48 3.81 10.44 5.39
C HIS A 48 5.23 10.06 5.79
N ALA A 49 5.34 9.33 6.91
CA ALA A 49 6.62 8.83 7.37
C ALA A 49 7.21 7.82 6.37
N VAL A 50 8.37 8.16 5.83
CA VAL A 50 9.16 7.31 4.94
C VAL A 50 10.25 6.63 5.75
N GLY A 51 10.32 5.32 5.73
CA GLY A 51 11.24 4.55 6.57
C GLY A 51 11.94 3.43 5.82
N LEU A 52 12.85 2.74 6.49
CA LEU A 52 13.57 1.61 5.92
C LEU A 52 13.54 0.42 6.86
N VAL A 53 13.07 -0.71 6.36
CA VAL A 53 13.10 -1.97 7.09
C VAL A 53 14.48 -2.59 6.97
N HIS A 54 14.94 -3.21 8.06
CA HIS A 54 16.16 -4.01 8.06
C HIS A 54 15.97 -5.25 8.93
N ARG A 55 16.88 -6.19 8.79
CA ARG A 55 16.92 -7.42 9.57
C ARG A 55 18.20 -7.52 10.37
N LEU A 56 18.03 -7.88 11.64
CA LEU A 56 19.13 -8.27 12.52
C LEU A 56 19.23 -9.79 12.54
N GLY A 57 20.44 -10.29 12.39
CA GLY A 57 20.75 -11.73 12.52
C GLY A 57 21.39 -12.06 13.87
N ASP A 58 21.38 -13.34 14.22
CA ASP A 58 21.95 -13.95 15.43
C ASP A 58 21.32 -13.43 16.73
N VAL A 59 20.03 -13.12 16.69
CA VAL A 59 19.29 -12.47 17.78
C VAL A 59 19.10 -13.42 18.97
N ASP A 60 18.98 -14.73 18.74
CA ASP A 60 18.78 -15.73 19.81
C ASP A 60 20.00 -15.85 20.74
N ARG A 61 21.19 -15.39 20.30
CA ARG A 61 22.41 -15.37 21.09
C ARG A 61 22.66 -14.03 21.79
N ALA A 62 21.84 -13.03 21.52
CA ALA A 62 21.91 -11.71 22.11
C ALA A 62 21.09 -11.65 23.41
N ASP A 63 21.56 -10.85 24.37
CA ASP A 63 20.79 -10.54 25.58
C ASP A 63 19.96 -9.26 25.34
N LEU A 64 18.77 -9.45 24.80
CA LEU A 64 17.87 -8.33 24.47
C LEU A 64 17.46 -7.52 25.72
N ALA A 65 17.39 -8.14 26.90
CA ALA A 65 17.05 -7.44 28.14
C ALA A 65 18.15 -6.46 28.53
N LYS A 66 19.43 -6.87 28.46
CA LYS A 66 20.56 -5.97 28.68
C LYS A 66 20.58 -4.81 27.67
N LEU A 67 20.35 -5.10 26.40
CA LEU A 67 20.29 -4.05 25.37
C LEU A 67 19.16 -3.05 25.63
N GLN A 68 17.99 -3.52 26.05
CA GLN A 68 16.89 -2.65 26.45
C GLN A 68 17.24 -1.79 27.68
N ALA A 69 17.88 -2.39 28.69
CA ALA A 69 18.37 -1.67 29.86
C ALA A 69 19.44 -0.61 29.50
N ALA A 70 20.24 -0.86 28.47
CA ALA A 70 21.20 0.09 27.91
C ALA A 70 20.56 1.18 27.02
N GLY A 71 19.22 1.19 26.90
CA GLY A 71 18.47 2.23 26.18
C GLY A 71 18.12 1.89 24.73
N PHE A 72 18.47 0.71 24.22
CA PHE A 72 18.10 0.32 22.87
C PHE A 72 16.64 -0.09 22.81
N GLN A 73 15.79 0.77 22.28
CA GLN A 73 14.39 0.46 21.98
C GLN A 73 14.27 -0.08 20.56
N ASN A 74 13.13 -0.73 20.26
CA ASN A 74 12.81 -1.26 18.94
C ASN A 74 13.90 -2.20 18.39
N LEU A 75 14.11 -3.30 19.07
CA LEU A 75 14.99 -4.40 18.61
C LEU A 75 14.27 -5.33 17.62
N GLY A 76 13.08 -4.92 17.17
CA GLY A 76 12.28 -5.64 16.18
C GLY A 76 11.44 -6.76 16.76
N GLY A 77 10.87 -7.54 15.87
CA GLY A 77 10.08 -8.73 16.16
C GLY A 77 10.63 -9.94 15.42
N ALA A 78 10.38 -11.13 15.98
CA ALA A 78 10.79 -12.39 15.38
C ALA A 78 10.16 -12.60 14.01
N GLU A 79 10.92 -13.16 13.09
CA GLU A 79 10.47 -13.65 11.79
C GLU A 79 10.36 -15.19 11.80
N PRO A 80 9.73 -15.77 10.75
CA PRO A 80 9.78 -17.25 10.57
C PRO A 80 11.20 -17.81 10.40
N LEU A 81 12.16 -16.98 10.00
CA LEU A 81 13.58 -17.36 9.96
C LEU A 81 14.13 -17.41 11.39
N PRO A 82 14.73 -18.55 11.82
CA PRO A 82 15.35 -18.66 13.13
C PRO A 82 16.40 -17.57 13.34
N SER A 83 16.46 -17.04 14.57
CA SER A 83 17.48 -16.05 14.98
C SER A 83 17.48 -14.74 14.20
N VAL A 84 16.37 -14.39 13.52
CA VAL A 84 16.23 -13.17 12.73
C VAL A 84 15.12 -12.30 13.29
N HIS A 85 15.41 -11.02 13.49
CA HIS A 85 14.39 -10.02 13.82
C HIS A 85 14.23 -9.00 12.68
N TRP A 86 12.97 -8.67 12.40
CA TRP A 86 12.56 -7.61 11.51
C TRP A 86 12.42 -6.31 12.28
N VAL A 87 13.12 -5.27 11.84
CA VAL A 87 13.13 -3.95 12.47
C VAL A 87 12.64 -2.90 11.48
N ASN A 88 11.63 -2.14 11.87
CA ASN A 88 11.12 -1.03 11.08
C ASN A 88 11.71 0.29 11.57
N LEU A 89 12.65 0.85 10.82
CA LEU A 89 13.11 2.22 11.02
C LEU A 89 12.07 3.18 10.45
N ARG A 90 11.37 3.91 11.33
CA ARG A 90 10.44 4.95 10.92
C ARG A 90 11.21 6.25 10.72
N GLY A 91 11.16 6.79 9.52
CA GLY A 91 11.76 8.06 9.17
C GLY A 91 10.83 9.27 9.35
N PRO A 92 11.26 10.45 8.88
CA PRO A 92 10.46 11.66 8.94
C PRO A 92 9.20 11.56 8.04
N SER A 93 8.21 12.39 8.37
CA SER A 93 7.11 12.67 7.44
C SER A 93 7.64 13.51 6.29
N THR A 94 7.50 13.02 5.08
CA THR A 94 8.05 13.68 3.89
C THR A 94 7.14 13.48 2.68
N ASP A 95 7.37 14.27 1.64
CA ASP A 95 6.73 14.07 0.35
C ASP A 95 7.36 12.86 -0.35
N GLY A 96 6.58 11.79 -0.49
CA GLY A 96 7.02 10.59 -1.20
C GLY A 96 7.12 10.76 -2.72
N LEU A 97 6.88 11.95 -3.26
CA LEU A 97 7.06 12.32 -4.67
C LEU A 97 8.32 13.15 -4.89
N ASP A 98 8.98 13.62 -3.84
CA ASP A 98 10.24 14.34 -3.93
C ASP A 98 11.42 13.36 -4.06
N ILE A 99 11.85 13.14 -5.29
CA ILE A 99 12.93 12.19 -5.61
C ILE A 99 14.28 12.59 -4.98
N ALA A 100 14.55 13.89 -4.85
CA ALA A 100 15.79 14.35 -4.22
C ALA A 100 15.80 14.02 -2.72
N GLU A 101 14.68 14.28 -2.05
CA GLU A 101 14.50 13.95 -0.64
C GLU A 101 14.50 12.44 -0.40
N LEU A 102 13.82 11.66 -1.23
CA LEU A 102 13.85 10.19 -1.13
C LEU A 102 15.26 9.64 -1.32
N SER A 103 16.03 10.16 -2.27
CA SER A 103 17.42 9.77 -2.49
C SER A 103 18.31 10.10 -1.28
N ARG A 104 18.11 11.26 -0.66
CA ARG A 104 18.81 11.66 0.56
C ARG A 104 18.49 10.71 1.71
N LEU A 105 17.20 10.43 1.94
CA LEU A 105 16.74 9.52 3.00
C LEU A 105 17.20 8.08 2.77
N GLU A 106 17.27 7.62 1.54
CA GLU A 106 17.78 6.29 1.18
C GLU A 106 19.22 6.08 1.70
N VAL A 107 20.07 7.09 1.56
CA VAL A 107 21.45 7.05 2.06
C VAL A 107 21.49 7.22 3.58
N GLU A 108 20.75 8.18 4.13
CA GLU A 108 20.77 8.49 5.57
C GLU A 108 20.22 7.34 6.42
N HIS A 109 19.14 6.70 5.99
CA HIS A 109 18.58 5.57 6.72
C HIS A 109 19.57 4.39 6.78
N ARG A 110 20.26 4.07 5.68
CA ARG A 110 21.29 3.00 5.71
C ARG A 110 22.45 3.34 6.61
N ARG A 111 22.92 4.57 6.58
CA ARG A 111 23.97 5.04 7.50
C ARG A 111 23.53 4.95 8.97
N SER A 112 22.30 5.37 9.26
CA SER A 112 21.75 5.31 10.62
C SER A 112 21.58 3.87 11.11
N ILE A 113 21.11 2.96 10.25
CA ILE A 113 20.98 1.54 10.55
C ILE A 113 22.36 0.94 10.84
N TRP A 114 23.34 1.21 9.97
CA TRP A 114 24.70 0.72 10.15
C TRP A 114 25.29 1.17 11.48
N LYS A 115 25.27 2.48 11.74
CA LYS A 115 25.75 3.06 13.00
C LYS A 115 25.06 2.44 14.22
N ARG A 116 23.74 2.23 14.15
CA ARG A 116 22.99 1.60 15.22
C ARG A 116 23.43 0.15 15.44
N VAL A 117 23.64 -0.62 14.39
CA VAL A 117 24.11 -2.02 14.53
C VAL A 117 25.53 -2.07 15.13
N GLU A 118 26.41 -1.16 14.75
CA GLU A 118 27.73 -1.05 15.38
C GLU A 118 27.63 -0.75 16.87
N GLN A 119 26.76 0.18 17.27
CA GLN A 119 26.49 0.48 18.66
C GLN A 119 25.92 -0.74 19.43
N LEU A 120 24.98 -1.47 18.85
CA LEU A 120 24.45 -2.69 19.44
C LEU A 120 25.58 -3.71 19.70
N ARG A 121 26.44 -3.94 18.71
CA ARG A 121 27.54 -4.91 18.79
C ARG A 121 28.62 -4.58 19.82
N THR A 122 28.79 -3.30 20.11
CA THR A 122 29.76 -2.83 21.13
C THR A 122 29.14 -2.71 22.51
N THR A 123 27.85 -2.99 22.66
CA THR A 123 27.13 -2.97 23.93
C THR A 123 27.01 -4.40 24.50
N ALA A 124 27.23 -4.55 25.80
CA ALA A 124 27.14 -5.85 26.48
C ALA A 124 25.79 -6.53 26.22
N GLY A 125 25.86 -7.75 25.69
CA GLY A 125 24.68 -8.54 25.27
C GLY A 125 24.32 -8.41 23.79
N GLY A 126 25.01 -7.56 23.03
CA GLY A 126 24.76 -7.37 21.60
C GLY A 126 25.88 -7.87 20.68
N GLU A 127 26.91 -8.48 21.21
CA GLU A 127 28.16 -8.81 20.52
C GLU A 127 27.96 -9.75 19.31
N THR A 128 26.93 -10.55 19.34
CA THR A 128 26.62 -11.51 18.27
C THR A 128 25.76 -10.90 17.14
N LEU A 129 25.10 -9.79 17.42
CA LEU A 129 24.19 -9.17 16.44
C LEU A 129 24.93 -8.70 15.20
N PHE A 130 24.29 -8.84 14.06
CA PHE A 130 24.78 -8.27 12.81
C PHE A 130 23.64 -7.79 11.93
N LEU A 131 23.94 -6.86 11.02
CA LEU A 131 23.02 -6.44 9.99
C LEU A 131 22.95 -7.53 8.91
N LEU A 132 21.84 -8.27 8.86
CA LEU A 132 21.65 -9.30 7.85
C LEU A 132 21.36 -8.66 6.48
N GLN A 133 20.42 -7.72 6.43
CA GLN A 133 20.11 -6.96 5.22
C GLN A 133 19.29 -5.70 5.54
N THR A 134 19.26 -4.76 4.61
CA THR A 134 18.24 -3.71 4.52
C THR A 134 17.26 -4.05 3.40
N ALA A 135 16.05 -3.49 3.46
CA ALA A 135 15.14 -3.55 2.31
C ALA A 135 15.83 -2.95 1.06
N PRO A 136 15.52 -3.45 -0.15
CA PRO A 136 16.16 -2.99 -1.37
C PRO A 136 15.87 -1.51 -1.68
N GLN A 137 14.76 -0.98 -1.17
CA GLN A 137 14.36 0.41 -1.33
C GLN A 137 13.64 0.95 -0.10
N ILE A 138 13.61 2.27 0.02
CA ILE A 138 12.92 2.99 1.08
C ILE A 138 11.39 2.75 0.99
N GLY A 139 10.75 2.71 2.15
CA GLY A 139 9.31 2.45 2.26
C GLY A 139 8.47 3.72 2.16
N VAL A 140 8.06 4.08 0.96
CA VAL A 140 7.03 5.08 0.72
C VAL A 140 5.66 4.44 0.93
N ARG A 141 4.86 4.99 1.85
CA ARG A 141 3.59 4.37 2.25
C ARG A 141 2.38 5.01 1.61
N ILE A 142 2.40 6.34 1.51
CA ILE A 142 1.31 7.14 0.97
C ILE A 142 1.91 8.33 0.26
N THR A 143 1.32 8.70 -0.89
CA THR A 143 1.63 9.92 -1.62
C THR A 143 0.36 10.60 -2.08
N ARG A 144 -0.43 9.95 -2.94
CA ARG A 144 -1.68 10.45 -3.49
C ARG A 144 -2.83 9.53 -3.12
N LEU A 145 -3.97 10.13 -2.80
CA LEU A 145 -5.24 9.45 -2.62
C LEU A 145 -6.20 9.95 -3.69
N LEU A 146 -6.81 9.02 -4.41
CA LEU A 146 -7.77 9.33 -5.46
C LEU A 146 -8.96 10.14 -4.93
N ALA A 147 -9.53 11.04 -5.71
CA ALA A 147 -10.90 11.53 -5.53
C ALA A 147 -11.86 10.61 -6.29
N GLY A 148 -12.35 9.59 -5.60
CA GLY A 148 -13.27 8.58 -6.13
C GLY A 148 -14.71 9.06 -6.21
N THR A 149 -15.58 8.27 -6.82
CA THR A 149 -17.03 8.55 -6.84
C THR A 149 -17.66 8.46 -5.46
N ARG A 150 -17.01 7.75 -4.54
CA ARG A 150 -17.35 7.65 -3.11
C ARG A 150 -16.08 7.60 -2.27
N LYS A 151 -16.03 8.41 -1.23
CA LYS A 151 -14.98 8.34 -0.22
C LYS A 151 -15.35 7.32 0.86
N MET A 152 -14.41 6.48 1.26
CA MET A 152 -14.55 5.62 2.44
C MET A 152 -14.10 6.41 3.67
N THR A 153 -15.01 6.74 4.57
CA THR A 153 -14.70 7.47 5.79
C THR A 153 -14.33 6.53 6.95
N GLU A 154 -13.51 7.02 7.88
CA GLU A 154 -13.19 6.26 9.09
C GLU A 154 -14.44 5.93 9.91
N ALA A 155 -15.35 6.88 10.05
CA ALA A 155 -16.59 6.71 10.82
C ALA A 155 -17.44 5.57 10.24
N GLU A 156 -17.65 5.52 8.92
CA GLU A 156 -18.38 4.45 8.27
C GLU A 156 -17.66 3.09 8.41
N ALA A 157 -16.34 3.06 8.20
CA ALA A 157 -15.55 1.85 8.33
C ALA A 157 -15.62 1.25 9.74
N ARG A 158 -15.54 2.09 10.78
CA ARG A 158 -15.58 1.66 12.18
C ARG A 158 -16.97 1.32 12.68
N SER A 159 -18.02 1.85 12.07
CA SER A 159 -19.41 1.53 12.45
C SER A 159 -19.86 0.13 12.02
N GLY A 160 -19.07 -0.55 11.18
CA GLY A 160 -19.45 -1.83 10.59
C GLY A 160 -20.49 -1.70 9.47
N ASN A 161 -20.76 -0.48 9.00
CA ASN A 161 -21.68 -0.24 7.91
C ASN A 161 -21.19 -0.91 6.61
N GLN A 162 -22.12 -1.48 5.89
CA GLN A 162 -21.89 -1.96 4.54
C GLN A 162 -22.35 -0.92 3.52
N TYR A 163 -21.61 -0.83 2.41
CA TYR A 163 -22.01 0.01 1.28
C TYR A 163 -22.82 -0.83 0.27
N PRO A 164 -23.77 -0.22 -0.44
CA PRO A 164 -24.46 -0.93 -1.53
C PRO A 164 -23.51 -1.49 -2.59
N ASP A 165 -22.36 -0.83 -2.77
CA ASP A 165 -21.30 -1.18 -3.69
C ASP A 165 -20.08 -1.84 -3.00
N THR A 166 -20.27 -2.50 -1.85
CA THR A 166 -19.21 -3.24 -1.17
C THR A 166 -18.60 -4.29 -2.07
N ILE A 167 -17.25 -4.27 -2.21
CA ILE A 167 -16.49 -5.21 -3.04
C ILE A 167 -15.64 -6.19 -2.24
N ALA A 168 -15.41 -5.92 -0.98
CA ALA A 168 -14.69 -6.78 -0.05
C ALA A 168 -14.88 -6.31 1.39
N ILE A 169 -14.62 -7.22 2.33
CA ILE A 169 -14.42 -6.87 3.74
C ILE A 169 -12.94 -6.94 4.04
N GLY A 170 -12.32 -5.80 4.28
CA GLY A 170 -10.96 -5.67 4.78
C GLY A 170 -10.91 -5.92 6.28
N GLY A 171 -9.75 -6.26 6.82
CA GLY A 171 -9.52 -6.39 8.25
C GLY A 171 -8.37 -5.52 8.70
N THR A 172 -8.40 -5.05 9.94
CA THR A 172 -7.25 -4.43 10.56
C THR A 172 -6.26 -5.51 10.97
N TYR A 173 -4.98 -5.30 10.67
CA TYR A 173 -3.90 -6.14 11.18
C TYR A 173 -3.59 -5.72 12.64
N ASP A 174 -4.44 -6.15 13.56
CA ASP A 174 -4.25 -5.92 14.99
C ASP A 174 -3.79 -7.18 15.76
N GLY A 175 -3.25 -8.14 15.04
CA GLY A 175 -2.80 -9.42 15.61
C GLY A 175 -3.95 -10.35 16.01
N GLY A 176 -5.11 -10.24 15.37
CA GLY A 176 -6.25 -11.14 15.61
C GLY A 176 -7.10 -10.80 16.84
N ARG A 177 -7.03 -9.55 17.33
CA ARG A 177 -7.77 -9.11 18.53
C ARG A 177 -9.26 -8.81 18.30
N GLY A 178 -9.83 -9.33 17.21
CA GLY A 178 -11.28 -9.34 17.04
C GLY A 178 -11.93 -8.02 16.67
N LYS A 179 -11.18 -7.08 16.09
CA LYS A 179 -11.83 -5.89 15.52
C LYS A 179 -12.66 -6.30 14.31
N PRO A 180 -13.89 -5.81 14.17
CA PRO A 180 -14.72 -6.09 13.01
C PRO A 180 -14.00 -5.60 11.75
N GLY A 181 -14.10 -6.39 10.68
CA GLY A 181 -13.65 -5.97 9.37
C GLY A 181 -14.45 -4.75 8.90
N PHE A 182 -13.90 -4.03 7.93
CA PHE A 182 -14.55 -2.87 7.32
C PHE A 182 -14.89 -3.15 5.87
N ALA A 183 -16.04 -2.67 5.43
CA ALA A 183 -16.47 -2.78 4.05
C ALA A 183 -15.69 -1.79 3.17
N ILE A 184 -15.29 -2.23 1.98
CA ILE A 184 -14.59 -1.41 0.98
C ILE A 184 -15.59 -1.13 -0.14
N PRO A 185 -15.95 0.15 -0.39
CA PRO A 185 -16.85 0.50 -1.49
C PRO A 185 -16.12 0.53 -2.83
N TYR A 186 -16.78 0.08 -3.88
CA TYR A 186 -16.27 0.16 -5.26
C TYR A 186 -16.02 1.60 -5.70
N GLY A 187 -16.88 2.53 -5.27
CA GLY A 187 -16.75 3.94 -5.60
C GLY A 187 -15.44 4.61 -5.15
N ALA A 188 -14.75 4.03 -4.12
CA ALA A 188 -13.45 4.53 -3.71
C ALA A 188 -12.32 4.20 -4.72
N MET A 189 -12.58 3.28 -5.65
CA MET A 189 -11.64 2.82 -6.66
C MET A 189 -11.82 3.54 -8.02
N VAL A 190 -12.94 4.22 -8.23
CA VAL A 190 -13.33 4.76 -9.53
C VAL A 190 -13.23 6.28 -9.51
N PRO A 191 -12.42 6.91 -10.40
CA PRO A 191 -12.30 8.37 -10.47
C PRO A 191 -13.63 9.06 -10.77
N ARG A 192 -13.84 10.24 -10.17
CA ARG A 192 -15.08 11.03 -10.40
C ARG A 192 -15.27 11.45 -11.85
N LYS A 193 -14.18 11.82 -12.52
CA LYS A 193 -14.25 12.50 -13.82
C LYS A 193 -13.57 11.77 -14.97
N LEU A 194 -12.69 10.82 -14.69
CA LEU A 194 -12.02 10.05 -15.74
C LEU A 194 -12.71 8.72 -16.02
N ASP A 195 -12.71 8.34 -17.28
CA ASP A 195 -13.25 7.07 -17.74
C ASP A 195 -12.15 6.05 -18.03
N GLN A 196 -12.50 4.77 -18.07
CA GLN A 196 -11.66 3.63 -18.41
C GLN A 196 -10.45 3.44 -17.47
N LEU A 197 -10.59 3.89 -16.22
CA LEU A 197 -9.58 3.79 -15.18
C LEU A 197 -10.20 3.28 -13.87
N ILE A 198 -9.51 2.37 -13.20
CA ILE A 198 -9.81 1.88 -11.85
C ILE A 198 -8.52 1.96 -11.05
N ALA A 199 -8.56 2.46 -9.81
CA ALA A 199 -7.43 2.40 -8.90
C ALA A 199 -7.53 1.17 -7.99
N ALA A 200 -6.37 0.63 -7.58
CA ALA A 200 -6.28 -0.48 -6.63
C ALA A 200 -5.10 -0.30 -5.66
N GLY A 201 -5.22 -0.87 -4.47
CA GLY A 201 -4.17 -0.79 -3.47
C GLY A 201 -4.29 0.42 -2.55
N ARG A 202 -3.16 1.07 -2.21
CA ARG A 202 -3.09 2.08 -1.15
C ARG A 202 -3.52 3.51 -1.55
N CYS A 203 -3.82 3.75 -2.82
CA CYS A 203 -4.10 5.09 -3.36
C CYS A 203 -5.60 5.38 -3.56
N LEU A 204 -6.48 4.64 -2.89
CA LEU A 204 -7.93 4.79 -3.00
C LEU A 204 -8.46 6.04 -2.28
N ASP A 205 -9.73 6.40 -2.54
CA ASP A 205 -10.40 7.51 -1.84
C ASP A 205 -10.82 7.12 -0.44
N VAL A 206 -9.94 7.37 0.52
CA VAL A 206 -10.16 7.01 1.93
C VAL A 206 -9.76 8.15 2.87
N ASP A 207 -10.34 8.18 4.06
CA ASP A 207 -9.90 9.08 5.13
C ASP A 207 -8.49 8.72 5.61
N SER A 208 -7.75 9.74 6.06
CA SER A 208 -6.36 9.61 6.48
C SER A 208 -6.11 8.48 7.50
N PRO A 209 -6.93 8.27 8.54
CA PRO A 209 -6.70 7.17 9.48
C PRO A 209 -6.85 5.77 8.87
N MET A 210 -7.65 5.64 7.80
CA MET A 210 -7.86 4.35 7.13
C MET A 210 -6.71 3.93 6.21
N VAL A 211 -5.81 4.84 5.90
CA VAL A 211 -4.71 4.55 4.96
C VAL A 211 -3.78 3.45 5.49
N GLU A 212 -3.55 3.40 6.80
CA GLU A 212 -2.71 2.36 7.41
C GLU A 212 -3.29 0.95 7.23
N ASP A 213 -4.61 0.82 7.23
CA ASP A 213 -5.32 -0.44 7.00
C ASP A 213 -5.43 -0.78 5.50
N MET A 214 -5.64 0.24 4.67
CA MET A 214 -5.81 0.08 3.22
C MET A 214 -4.53 -0.31 2.48
N ARG A 215 -3.34 0.06 2.98
CA ARG A 215 -2.05 -0.28 2.37
C ARG A 215 -1.53 -1.67 2.71
N LEU A 216 -2.20 -2.41 3.60
CA LEU A 216 -1.80 -3.77 3.96
C LEU A 216 -1.94 -4.72 2.78
N ILE A 217 -1.03 -5.68 2.66
CA ILE A 217 -1.00 -6.64 1.54
C ILE A 217 -2.35 -7.32 1.36
N ALA A 218 -2.98 -7.79 2.43
CA ALA A 218 -4.28 -8.44 2.36
C ALA A 218 -5.35 -7.52 1.73
N THR A 219 -5.42 -6.26 2.17
CA THR A 219 -6.36 -5.27 1.62
C THR A 219 -6.04 -4.94 0.16
N CYS A 220 -4.76 -4.83 -0.19
CA CYS A 220 -4.35 -4.61 -1.58
C CYS A 220 -4.73 -5.78 -2.50
N LEU A 221 -4.65 -7.03 -2.01
CA LEU A 221 -5.12 -8.21 -2.76
C LEU A 221 -6.62 -8.16 -3.01
N LEU A 222 -7.42 -7.77 -2.01
CA LEU A 222 -8.87 -7.65 -2.14
C LEU A 222 -9.26 -6.59 -3.18
N THR A 223 -8.67 -5.41 -3.10
CA THR A 223 -8.94 -4.32 -4.06
C THR A 223 -8.43 -4.64 -5.45
N GLY A 224 -7.28 -5.31 -5.58
CA GLY A 224 -6.75 -5.79 -6.86
C GLY A 224 -7.66 -6.82 -7.52
N HIS A 225 -8.18 -7.78 -6.75
CA HIS A 225 -9.17 -8.77 -7.22
C HIS A 225 -10.44 -8.07 -7.74
N ALA A 226 -10.99 -7.14 -6.94
CA ALA A 226 -12.19 -6.41 -7.35
C ALA A 226 -11.97 -5.54 -8.60
N ALA A 227 -10.80 -4.86 -8.70
CA ALA A 227 -10.44 -4.06 -9.86
C ALA A 227 -10.36 -4.90 -11.14
N GLY A 228 -9.72 -6.07 -11.08
CA GLY A 228 -9.62 -7.00 -12.21
C GLY A 228 -10.99 -7.54 -12.64
N ALA A 229 -11.84 -7.93 -11.69
CA ALA A 229 -13.20 -8.40 -11.96
C ALA A 229 -14.06 -7.29 -12.59
N ALA A 230 -14.01 -6.07 -12.05
CA ALA A 230 -14.74 -4.92 -12.58
C ALA A 230 -14.26 -4.51 -13.98
N ALA A 231 -12.95 -4.50 -14.22
CA ALA A 231 -12.38 -4.21 -15.53
C ALA A 231 -12.84 -5.23 -16.57
N ALA A 232 -12.85 -6.52 -16.22
CA ALA A 232 -13.34 -7.58 -17.11
C ALA A 232 -14.83 -7.43 -17.43
N LEU A 233 -15.65 -7.09 -16.43
CA LEU A 233 -17.09 -6.82 -16.65
C LEU A 233 -17.31 -5.57 -17.52
N ALA A 234 -16.60 -4.47 -17.24
CA ALA A 234 -16.67 -3.25 -18.04
C ALA A 234 -16.39 -3.52 -19.52
N VAL A 235 -15.33 -4.29 -19.81
CA VAL A 235 -14.99 -4.69 -21.19
C VAL A 235 -16.06 -5.60 -21.80
N LYS A 236 -16.54 -6.60 -21.06
CA LYS A 236 -17.55 -7.55 -21.53
C LYS A 236 -18.87 -6.88 -21.83
N ASP A 237 -19.31 -6.01 -20.94
CA ASP A 237 -20.62 -5.34 -21.03
C ASP A 237 -20.54 -4.02 -21.84
N ARG A 238 -19.34 -3.66 -22.33
CA ARG A 238 -19.07 -2.44 -23.12
C ARG A 238 -19.51 -1.17 -22.41
N CYS A 239 -19.31 -1.12 -21.09
CA CYS A 239 -19.63 0.05 -20.26
C CYS A 239 -18.36 0.68 -19.67
N ARG A 240 -18.50 1.86 -19.09
CA ARG A 240 -17.41 2.49 -18.34
C ARG A 240 -17.26 1.79 -16.97
N PRO A 241 -16.07 1.78 -16.35
CA PRO A 241 -15.90 1.26 -14.99
C PRO A 241 -16.91 1.82 -13.98
N ARG A 242 -17.25 3.13 -14.09
CA ARG A 242 -18.22 3.76 -13.19
C ARG A 242 -19.67 3.28 -13.38
N ASP A 243 -19.98 2.67 -14.52
CA ASP A 243 -21.31 2.18 -14.88
C ASP A 243 -21.42 0.66 -14.74
N VAL A 244 -20.42 0.00 -14.15
CA VAL A 244 -20.45 -1.44 -13.89
C VAL A 244 -21.64 -1.77 -12.99
N ASP A 245 -22.40 -2.80 -13.39
CA ASP A 245 -23.51 -3.34 -12.60
C ASP A 245 -22.96 -3.94 -11.30
N ILE A 246 -23.20 -3.26 -10.18
CA ILE A 246 -22.68 -3.63 -8.87
C ILE A 246 -23.19 -5.01 -8.40
N PRO A 247 -24.50 -5.33 -8.46
CA PRO A 247 -25.00 -6.68 -8.19
C PRO A 247 -24.27 -7.77 -8.98
N LYS A 248 -24.02 -7.53 -10.26
CA LYS A 248 -23.32 -8.47 -11.13
C LYS A 248 -21.85 -8.63 -10.72
N LEU A 249 -21.18 -7.52 -10.36
CA LEU A 249 -19.81 -7.54 -9.84
C LEU A 249 -19.75 -8.32 -8.53
N GLN A 250 -20.62 -8.03 -7.59
CA GLN A 250 -20.70 -8.72 -6.30
C GLN A 250 -20.96 -10.22 -6.46
N ALA A 251 -21.86 -10.60 -7.36
CA ALA A 251 -22.14 -11.99 -7.68
C ALA A 251 -20.90 -12.69 -8.28
N LEU A 252 -20.13 -12.00 -9.14
CA LEU A 252 -18.88 -12.52 -9.69
C LEU A 252 -17.84 -12.72 -8.58
N LEU A 253 -17.64 -11.72 -7.74
CA LEU A 253 -16.67 -11.76 -6.63
C LEU A 253 -16.98 -12.90 -5.66
N ARG A 254 -18.26 -13.07 -5.25
CA ARG A 254 -18.68 -14.19 -4.38
C ARG A 254 -18.41 -15.56 -5.02
N ARG A 255 -18.68 -15.73 -6.33
CA ARG A 255 -18.34 -16.97 -7.05
C ARG A 255 -16.85 -17.26 -7.09
N GLN A 256 -16.02 -16.23 -7.04
CA GLN A 256 -14.56 -16.33 -6.98
C GLN A 256 -14.01 -16.47 -5.55
N GLY A 257 -14.88 -16.59 -4.55
CA GLY A 257 -14.52 -16.82 -3.15
C GLY A 257 -14.27 -15.54 -2.33
N ALA A 258 -14.60 -14.36 -2.86
CA ALA A 258 -14.49 -13.13 -2.08
C ALA A 258 -15.59 -13.06 -1.01
N TYR A 259 -15.19 -12.63 0.20
CA TYR A 259 -16.11 -12.36 1.30
C TYR A 259 -16.53 -10.87 1.26
N LEU A 260 -17.85 -10.64 1.17
CA LEU A 260 -18.44 -9.30 1.07
C LEU A 260 -19.31 -8.94 2.30
N GLY A 261 -19.33 -9.81 3.30
CA GLY A 261 -20.21 -9.69 4.46
C GLY A 261 -21.52 -10.43 4.30
#